data_35c0e0a8026a28e49dfbc52a6307fcad
#
_entry.id   35c0e0a8026a28e49dfbc52a6307fcad
#
_cell.length_a   1.000
_cell.length_b   1.000
_cell.length_c   1.000
_cell.angle_alpha   90.00
_cell.angle_beta   90.00
_cell.angle_gamma   90.00
#
_symmetry.space_group_name_H-M   'P 1'
#
loop_
_entity.id
_entity.type
_entity.pdbx_description
1 polymer ?
#
loop_
_entity_poly.entity_id
_entity_poly.type
_entity_poly.pdbx_seq_one_letter_code
_entity_poly.pdbx_strand_id
1 'polypeptide(L)'
;DSVNPYLASLLYAGDRWEVKERITAWLEEGKFVLSNRYVCDNMAHQGGKFNSASEKEAFFLWLDTLEHKIFAIPRSTLNILLYVPVDIAYQLIERKEQRAYLAGEKKDIHEKDINHLRCAQQTFLEIANRKKDWVTIDCAKDGVLLPEKAVADMVWSVVEAL
;
A
#
# COMPACT_ATOMS: atom_id res chain seq x y z
N ASP A 1 -22.03 4.71 3.70
CA ASP A 1 -21.99 3.24 3.87
C ASP A 1 -20.61 2.74 3.46
N SER A 2 -19.84 2.20 4.42
CA SER A 2 -18.52 1.64 4.13
C SER A 2 -18.66 0.26 3.50
N VAL A 3 -17.97 0.01 2.40
CA VAL A 3 -17.90 -1.33 1.79
C VAL A 3 -17.26 -2.29 2.78
N ASN A 4 -17.85 -3.50 2.90
CA ASN A 4 -17.31 -4.55 3.77
C ASN A 4 -15.84 -4.85 3.42
N PRO A 5 -14.91 -4.87 4.40
CA PRO A 5 -13.49 -5.08 4.16
C PRO A 5 -13.15 -6.38 3.42
N TYR A 6 -13.85 -7.47 3.74
CA TYR A 6 -13.65 -8.76 3.08
C TYR A 6 -14.07 -8.72 1.61
N LEU A 7 -15.23 -8.09 1.31
CA LEU A 7 -15.72 -7.96 -0.07
C LEU A 7 -14.79 -7.09 -0.91
N ALA A 8 -14.39 -5.92 -0.37
CA ALA A 8 -13.43 -5.05 -1.06
C ALA A 8 -12.11 -5.79 -1.33
N SER A 9 -11.60 -6.53 -0.33
CA SER A 9 -10.37 -7.30 -0.47
C SER A 9 -10.45 -8.39 -1.54
N LEU A 10 -11.58 -9.06 -1.62
CA LEU A 10 -11.81 -10.10 -2.65
C LEU A 10 -11.74 -9.52 -4.06
N LEU A 11 -12.30 -8.33 -4.28
CA LEU A 11 -12.26 -7.66 -5.58
C LEU A 11 -10.83 -7.27 -5.96
N TYR A 12 -10.06 -6.67 -5.04
CA TYR A 12 -8.66 -6.34 -5.29
C TYR A 12 -7.77 -7.58 -5.47
N ALA A 13 -8.06 -8.68 -4.76
CA ALA A 13 -7.37 -9.94 -4.94
C ALA A 13 -7.67 -10.57 -6.31
N GLY A 14 -8.93 -10.46 -6.77
CA GLY A 14 -9.35 -10.91 -8.10
C GLY A 14 -8.63 -10.17 -9.24
N ASP A 15 -8.46 -8.85 -9.11
CA ASP A 15 -7.70 -8.03 -10.05
C ASP A 15 -6.22 -8.51 -10.16
N ARG A 16 -5.59 -8.81 -9.03
CA ARG A 16 -4.23 -9.39 -9.02
C ARG A 16 -4.17 -10.81 -9.59
N TRP A 17 -5.20 -11.60 -9.32
CA TRP A 17 -5.29 -12.96 -9.85
C TRP A 17 -5.36 -12.97 -11.39
N GLU A 18 -6.05 -12.03 -11.99
CA GLU A 18 -6.14 -11.89 -13.45
C GLU A 18 -4.76 -11.72 -14.12
N VAL A 19 -3.85 -11.00 -13.46
CA VAL A 19 -2.50 -10.75 -14.00
C VAL A 19 -1.42 -11.68 -13.46
N LYS A 20 -1.77 -12.63 -12.59
CA LYS A 20 -0.86 -13.53 -11.87
C LYS A 20 0.09 -14.28 -12.80
N GLU A 21 -0.43 -14.92 -13.82
CA GLU A 21 0.36 -15.74 -14.74
C GLU A 21 1.44 -14.90 -15.45
N ARG A 22 1.12 -13.66 -15.81
CA ARG A 22 2.07 -12.73 -16.43
C ARG A 22 3.16 -12.31 -15.44
N ILE A 23 2.81 -12.04 -14.19
CA ILE A 23 3.80 -11.72 -13.15
C ILE A 23 4.72 -12.90 -12.92
N THR A 24 4.17 -14.11 -12.79
CA THR A 24 4.94 -15.35 -12.60
C THR A 24 5.92 -15.58 -13.75
N ALA A 25 5.47 -15.46 -14.98
CA ALA A 25 6.33 -15.61 -16.15
C ALA A 25 7.50 -14.59 -16.16
N TRP A 26 7.25 -13.34 -15.81
CA TRP A 26 8.31 -12.34 -15.69
C TRP A 26 9.35 -12.68 -14.62
N LEU A 27 8.90 -13.19 -13.48
CA LEU A 27 9.79 -13.61 -12.41
C LEU A 27 10.63 -14.84 -12.82
N GLU A 28 10.03 -15.82 -13.51
CA GLU A 28 10.73 -17.00 -14.04
C GLU A 28 11.76 -16.64 -15.12
N GLU A 29 11.51 -15.57 -15.89
CA GLU A 29 12.48 -14.99 -16.82
C GLU A 29 13.61 -14.19 -16.15
N GLY A 30 13.61 -14.11 -14.81
CA GLY A 30 14.59 -13.34 -14.03
C GLY A 30 14.40 -11.83 -14.09
N LYS A 31 13.21 -11.35 -14.46
CA LYS A 31 12.90 -9.93 -14.52
C LYS A 31 12.62 -9.36 -13.14
N PHE A 32 12.99 -8.10 -12.94
CA PHE A 32 12.52 -7.29 -11.82
C PHE A 32 11.07 -6.85 -12.09
N VAL A 33 10.15 -7.15 -11.15
CA VAL A 33 8.76 -6.71 -11.22
C VAL A 33 8.54 -5.68 -10.11
N LEU A 34 8.32 -4.43 -10.51
CA LEU A 34 7.96 -3.34 -9.61
C LEU A 34 6.46 -3.11 -9.65
N SER A 35 5.80 -3.21 -8.50
CA SER A 35 4.38 -2.92 -8.35
C SER A 35 4.19 -1.69 -7.46
N ASN A 36 3.47 -0.69 -7.98
CA ASN A 36 2.94 0.39 -7.14
C ASN A 36 1.63 -0.10 -6.53
N ARG A 37 1.65 -0.35 -5.20
CA ARG A 37 0.64 -1.08 -4.45
C ARG A 37 0.59 -2.58 -4.80
N TYR A 38 0.38 -3.40 -3.78
CA TYR A 38 0.25 -4.85 -3.92
C TYR A 38 -0.64 -5.41 -2.80
N VAL A 39 -0.44 -6.66 -2.38
CA VAL A 39 -1.23 -7.33 -1.33
C VAL A 39 -1.24 -6.54 -0.01
N CYS A 40 -0.10 -5.99 0.38
CA CYS A 40 0.04 -5.23 1.62
C CYS A 40 -0.78 -3.93 1.64
N ASP A 41 -1.04 -3.31 0.50
CA ASP A 41 -1.92 -2.15 0.41
C ASP A 41 -3.36 -2.52 0.79
N ASN A 42 -3.84 -3.64 0.29
CA ASN A 42 -5.15 -4.20 0.64
C ASN A 42 -5.21 -4.53 2.15
N MET A 43 -4.15 -5.16 2.70
CA MET A 43 -4.04 -5.44 4.14
C MET A 43 -4.18 -4.18 4.98
N ALA A 44 -3.45 -3.11 4.65
CA ALA A 44 -3.42 -1.89 5.43
C ALA A 44 -4.73 -1.10 5.35
N HIS A 45 -5.24 -0.86 4.15
CA HIS A 45 -6.45 -0.07 3.94
C HIS A 45 -7.71 -0.76 4.48
N GLN A 46 -7.84 -2.07 4.29
CA GLN A 46 -9.01 -2.79 4.79
C GLN A 46 -8.83 -3.21 6.26
N GLY A 47 -7.62 -3.60 6.66
CA GLY A 47 -7.28 -3.93 8.04
C GLY A 47 -7.41 -2.74 9.00
N GLY A 48 -7.14 -1.52 8.52
CA GLY A 48 -7.35 -0.29 9.29
C GLY A 48 -8.80 0.01 9.66
N LYS A 49 -9.78 -0.72 9.10
CA LYS A 49 -11.22 -0.59 9.42
C LYS A 49 -11.64 -1.40 10.65
N PHE A 50 -10.80 -2.30 11.14
CA PHE A 50 -11.09 -3.12 12.32
C PHE A 50 -10.62 -2.41 13.58
N ASN A 51 -11.49 -2.35 14.60
CA ASN A 51 -11.18 -1.75 15.90
C ASN A 51 -10.52 -2.75 16.87
N SER A 52 -10.76 -4.04 16.67
CA SER A 52 -10.20 -5.11 17.49
C SER A 52 -8.93 -5.66 16.88
N ALA A 53 -7.86 -5.77 17.68
CA ALA A 53 -6.60 -6.37 17.25
C ALA A 53 -6.77 -7.83 16.81
N SER A 54 -7.65 -8.59 17.48
CA SER A 54 -7.93 -9.98 17.13
C SER A 54 -8.67 -10.12 15.79
N GLU A 55 -9.63 -9.23 15.51
CA GLU A 55 -10.33 -9.21 14.22
C GLU A 55 -9.39 -8.80 13.08
N LYS A 56 -8.53 -7.79 13.32
CA LYS A 56 -7.50 -7.36 12.37
C LYS A 56 -6.55 -8.51 12.04
N GLU A 57 -6.07 -9.24 13.03
CA GLU A 57 -5.16 -10.39 12.84
C GLU A 57 -5.86 -11.54 12.08
N ALA A 58 -7.11 -11.86 12.42
CA ALA A 58 -7.91 -12.84 11.70
C ALA A 58 -8.11 -12.44 10.22
N PHE A 59 -8.37 -11.17 9.97
CA PHE A 59 -8.47 -10.62 8.63
C PHE A 59 -7.15 -10.74 7.86
N PHE A 60 -6.01 -10.43 8.47
CA PHE A 60 -4.70 -10.56 7.82
C PHE A 60 -4.38 -12.02 7.45
N LEU A 61 -4.68 -12.96 8.35
CA LEU A 61 -4.50 -14.39 8.07
C LEU A 61 -5.41 -14.89 6.93
N TRP A 62 -6.66 -14.44 6.92
CA TRP A 62 -7.60 -14.75 5.87
C TRP A 62 -7.11 -14.21 4.52
N LEU A 63 -6.69 -12.95 4.48
CA LEU A 63 -6.23 -12.30 3.25
C LEU A 63 -4.93 -12.94 2.73
N ASP A 64 -3.97 -13.24 3.60
CA ASP A 64 -2.74 -13.96 3.21
C ASP A 64 -3.07 -15.35 2.62
N THR A 65 -4.06 -16.04 3.20
CA THR A 65 -4.52 -17.32 2.68
C THR A 65 -5.20 -17.19 1.33
N LEU A 66 -6.10 -16.23 1.17
CA LEU A 66 -6.79 -15.96 -0.09
C LEU A 66 -5.78 -15.64 -1.21
N GLU A 67 -4.91 -14.67 -0.98
CA GLU A 67 -3.98 -14.16 -1.99
C GLU A 67 -2.91 -15.18 -2.36
N HIS A 68 -2.23 -15.76 -1.37
CA HIS A 68 -1.03 -16.55 -1.62
C HIS A 68 -1.24 -18.06 -1.65
N LYS A 69 -2.31 -18.58 -1.03
CA LYS A 69 -2.60 -20.02 -1.05
C LYS A 69 -3.71 -20.39 -2.04
N ILE A 70 -4.82 -19.62 -2.05
CA ILE A 70 -5.97 -19.93 -2.92
C ILE A 70 -5.73 -19.38 -4.32
N PHE A 71 -5.38 -18.09 -4.44
CA PHE A 71 -5.13 -17.43 -5.72
C PHE A 71 -3.70 -17.64 -6.22
N ALA A 72 -2.80 -18.11 -5.37
CA ALA A 72 -1.39 -18.35 -5.67
C ALA A 72 -0.69 -17.10 -6.26
N ILE A 73 -1.01 -15.93 -5.74
CA ILE A 73 -0.35 -14.67 -6.08
C ILE A 73 1.10 -14.74 -5.58
N PRO A 74 2.11 -14.42 -6.39
CA PRO A 74 3.50 -14.40 -5.96
C PRO A 74 3.71 -13.47 -4.77
N ARG A 75 4.55 -13.87 -3.81
CA ARG A 75 4.93 -13.00 -2.70
C ARG A 75 5.94 -11.96 -3.15
N SER A 76 5.82 -10.73 -2.62
CA SER A 76 6.86 -9.72 -2.78
C SER A 76 8.14 -10.15 -2.07
N THR A 77 9.29 -9.95 -2.70
CA THR A 77 10.61 -10.16 -2.08
C THR A 77 10.93 -9.02 -1.12
N LEU A 78 10.55 -7.80 -1.50
CA LEU A 78 10.76 -6.58 -0.72
C LEU A 78 9.51 -5.70 -0.81
N ASN A 79 9.16 -5.09 0.32
CA ASN A 79 8.13 -4.06 0.40
C ASN A 79 8.78 -2.76 0.89
N ILE A 80 8.62 -1.68 0.15
CA ILE A 80 9.12 -0.36 0.53
C ILE A 80 7.93 0.52 0.90
N LEU A 81 7.87 0.95 2.15
CA LEU A 81 6.90 1.92 2.63
C LEU A 81 7.50 3.33 2.53
N LEU A 82 6.97 4.13 1.62
CA LEU A 82 7.27 5.55 1.56
C LEU A 82 6.40 6.27 2.59
N TYR A 83 6.98 6.53 3.76
CA TYR A 83 6.25 7.12 4.86
C TYR A 83 6.22 8.65 4.75
N VAL A 84 5.00 9.19 4.74
CA VAL A 84 4.73 10.64 4.81
C VAL A 84 3.74 10.85 5.95
N PRO A 85 4.02 11.69 6.96
CA PRO A 85 3.06 12.00 8.03
C PRO A 85 1.68 12.39 7.47
N VAL A 86 0.62 11.92 8.11
CA VAL A 86 -0.75 12.02 7.59
C VAL A 86 -1.17 13.46 7.28
N ASP A 87 -0.75 14.41 8.10
CA ASP A 87 -1.10 15.82 7.91
C ASP A 87 -0.45 16.40 6.64
N ILE A 88 0.78 15.97 6.32
CA ILE A 88 1.46 16.36 5.08
C ILE A 88 0.82 15.64 3.88
N ALA A 89 0.53 14.34 4.02
CA ALA A 89 -0.14 13.57 2.98
C ALA A 89 -1.50 14.17 2.61
N TYR A 90 -2.28 14.56 3.62
CA TYR A 90 -3.58 15.21 3.40
C TYR A 90 -3.45 16.54 2.64
N GLN A 91 -2.48 17.37 3.00
CA GLN A 91 -2.20 18.61 2.26
C GLN A 91 -1.82 18.38 0.79
N LEU A 92 -1.08 17.29 0.51
CA LEU A 92 -0.73 16.91 -0.87
C LEU A 92 -1.97 16.50 -1.67
N ILE A 93 -2.89 15.75 -1.05
CA ILE A 93 -4.15 15.32 -1.65
C ILE A 93 -5.00 16.56 -1.99
N GLU A 94 -5.16 17.50 -1.05
CA GLU A 94 -5.91 18.74 -1.30
C GLU A 94 -5.32 19.55 -2.46
N ARG A 95 -4.00 19.67 -2.54
CA ARG A 95 -3.33 20.35 -3.66
C ARG A 95 -3.52 19.63 -4.99
N LYS A 96 -3.55 18.30 -4.99
CA LYS A 96 -3.81 17.48 -6.17
C LYS A 96 -5.26 17.63 -6.62
N GLU A 97 -6.22 17.57 -5.69
CA GLU A 97 -7.65 17.79 -5.97
C GLU A 97 -7.94 19.17 -6.58
N GLN A 98 -7.30 20.23 -6.06
CA GLN A 98 -7.45 21.57 -6.64
C GLN A 98 -6.96 21.61 -8.09
N ARG A 99 -5.87 20.94 -8.42
CA ARG A 99 -5.35 20.83 -9.80
C ARG A 99 -6.25 19.98 -10.69
N ALA A 100 -6.75 18.84 -10.18
CA ALA A 100 -7.65 17.95 -10.90
C ALA A 100 -9.01 18.59 -11.17
N TYR A 101 -9.54 19.35 -10.21
CA TYR A 101 -10.77 20.14 -10.40
C TYR A 101 -10.64 21.16 -11.55
N LEU A 102 -9.50 21.81 -11.67
CA LEU A 102 -9.19 22.72 -12.78
C LEU A 102 -9.08 22.00 -14.13
N ALA A 103 -8.70 20.70 -14.11
CA ALA A 103 -8.59 19.84 -15.30
C ALA A 103 -9.88 19.06 -15.62
N GLY A 104 -10.96 19.16 -14.82
CA GLY A 104 -12.22 18.47 -15.02
C GLY A 104 -12.25 16.99 -14.64
N GLU A 105 -11.29 16.50 -13.88
CA GLU A 105 -11.20 15.10 -13.41
C GLU A 105 -12.15 14.81 -12.22
N LYS A 106 -12.67 13.58 -12.13
CA LYS A 106 -13.53 13.13 -11.03
C LYS A 106 -12.73 12.91 -9.74
N LYS A 107 -13.29 13.35 -8.61
CA LYS A 107 -12.69 13.22 -7.28
C LYS A 107 -12.73 11.77 -6.77
N ASP A 108 -11.63 11.29 -6.19
CA ASP A 108 -11.60 10.03 -5.44
C ASP A 108 -12.20 10.23 -4.04
N ILE A 109 -13.20 9.39 -3.69
CA ILE A 109 -14.00 9.50 -2.46
C ILE A 109 -13.18 9.07 -1.22
N HIS A 110 -12.22 8.15 -1.38
CA HIS A 110 -11.46 7.58 -0.27
C HIS A 110 -10.32 8.48 0.25
N GLU A 111 -9.84 9.39 -0.57
CA GLU A 111 -8.76 10.31 -0.18
C GLU A 111 -9.23 11.42 0.77
N LYS A 112 -10.54 11.62 0.94
CA LYS A 112 -11.11 12.71 1.77
C LYS A 112 -11.22 12.41 3.26
N ASP A 113 -11.18 11.15 3.65
CA ASP A 113 -11.32 10.78 5.06
C ASP A 113 -9.95 10.70 5.72
N ILE A 114 -9.56 11.76 6.41
CA ILE A 114 -8.30 11.84 7.17
C ILE A 114 -8.20 10.74 8.24
N ASN A 115 -9.33 10.29 8.79
CA ASN A 115 -9.34 9.23 9.79
C ASN A 115 -9.04 7.89 9.13
N HIS A 116 -9.57 7.64 7.94
CA HIS A 116 -9.23 6.47 7.14
C HIS A 116 -7.74 6.45 6.79
N LEU A 117 -7.18 7.58 6.34
CA LEU A 117 -5.75 7.71 6.06
C LEU A 117 -4.89 7.44 7.29
N ARG A 118 -5.29 7.97 8.46
CA ARG A 118 -4.57 7.76 9.71
C ARG A 118 -4.60 6.29 10.15
N CYS A 119 -5.76 5.64 10.06
CA CYS A 119 -5.88 4.21 10.38
C CYS A 119 -5.08 3.33 9.41
N ALA A 120 -5.13 3.63 8.11
CA ALA A 120 -4.34 2.92 7.11
C ALA A 120 -2.84 3.10 7.36
N GLN A 121 -2.38 4.33 7.59
CA GLN A 121 -0.97 4.63 7.88
C GLN A 121 -0.46 3.87 9.11
N GLN A 122 -1.22 3.90 10.20
CA GLN A 122 -0.87 3.14 11.40
C GLN A 122 -0.78 1.65 11.11
N THR A 123 -1.71 1.11 10.33
CA THR A 123 -1.71 -0.31 9.96
C THR A 123 -0.51 -0.65 9.05
N PHE A 124 -0.12 0.22 8.12
CA PHE A 124 1.12 0.05 7.35
C PHE A 124 2.35 -0.03 8.23
N LEU A 125 2.49 0.87 9.20
CA LEU A 125 3.60 0.88 10.16
C LEU A 125 3.60 -0.38 11.03
N GLU A 126 2.42 -0.83 11.51
CA GLU A 126 2.28 -2.08 12.27
C GLU A 126 2.76 -3.29 11.44
N ILE A 127 2.41 -3.38 10.16
CA ILE A 127 2.83 -4.45 9.26
C ILE A 127 4.33 -4.36 9.00
N ALA A 128 4.85 -3.19 8.66
CA ALA A 128 6.25 -2.96 8.34
C ALA A 128 7.17 -3.32 9.52
N ASN A 129 6.79 -2.95 10.74
CA ASN A 129 7.57 -3.26 11.95
C ASN A 129 7.60 -4.74 12.33
N ARG A 130 6.66 -5.56 11.82
CA ARG A 130 6.58 -6.99 12.14
C ARG A 130 7.28 -7.89 11.13
N LYS A 131 7.57 -7.39 9.93
CA LYS A 131 8.04 -8.19 8.80
C LYS A 131 9.45 -7.76 8.36
N LYS A 132 10.33 -8.74 8.14
CA LYS A 132 11.73 -8.51 7.77
C LYS A 132 11.89 -8.07 6.29
N ASP A 133 10.91 -8.37 5.46
CA ASP A 133 10.85 -8.03 4.04
C ASP A 133 10.30 -6.60 3.80
N TRP A 134 10.33 -5.76 4.84
CA TRP A 134 9.87 -4.38 4.77
C TRP A 134 10.98 -3.39 5.11
N VAL A 135 11.02 -2.31 4.33
CA VAL A 135 11.84 -1.13 4.60
C VAL A 135 10.95 0.10 4.60
N THR A 136 11.02 0.87 5.67
CA THR A 136 10.33 2.17 5.76
C THR A 136 11.31 3.28 5.41
N ILE A 137 10.93 4.14 4.47
CA ILE A 137 11.68 5.32 4.07
C ILE A 137 10.88 6.55 4.49
N ASP A 138 11.45 7.33 5.41
CA ASP A 138 10.87 8.61 5.82
C ASP A 138 11.02 9.63 4.68
N CYS A 139 9.89 10.02 4.08
CA CYS A 139 9.85 10.99 2.99
C CYS A 139 9.67 12.43 3.46
N ALA A 140 9.64 12.66 4.77
CA ALA A 140 9.55 14.00 5.36
C ALA A 140 10.51 14.15 6.53
N LYS A 141 11.06 15.34 6.73
CA LYS A 141 11.91 15.70 7.86
C LYS A 141 11.48 17.06 8.39
N ASP A 142 11.37 17.19 9.72
CA ASP A 142 10.99 18.43 10.41
C ASP A 142 9.69 19.05 9.85
N GLY A 143 8.71 18.20 9.48
CA GLY A 143 7.42 18.63 8.93
C GLY A 143 7.43 19.04 7.46
N VAL A 144 8.55 18.84 6.75
CA VAL A 144 8.73 19.19 5.34
C VAL A 144 9.06 17.97 4.51
N LEU A 145 8.42 17.84 3.34
CA LEU A 145 8.75 16.79 2.39
C LEU A 145 10.18 16.90 1.90
N LEU A 146 10.86 15.76 1.82
CA LEU A 146 12.14 15.66 1.16
C LEU A 146 11.99 15.86 -0.35
N PRO A 147 13.04 16.37 -1.03
CA PRO A 147 13.06 16.41 -2.49
C PRO A 147 12.87 15.00 -3.09
N GLU A 148 12.12 14.91 -4.19
CA GLU A 148 11.85 13.63 -4.88
C GLU A 148 13.15 12.85 -5.19
N LYS A 149 14.21 13.57 -5.61
CA LYS A 149 15.52 12.96 -5.87
C LYS A 149 16.11 12.30 -4.62
N ALA A 150 16.01 12.93 -3.45
CA ALA A 150 16.54 12.37 -2.20
C ALA A 150 15.79 11.07 -1.81
N VAL A 151 14.46 11.07 -1.98
CA VAL A 151 13.65 9.86 -1.76
C VAL A 151 14.01 8.77 -2.78
N ALA A 152 14.16 9.12 -4.04
CA ALA A 152 14.58 8.19 -5.10
C ALA A 152 15.94 7.56 -4.81
N ASP A 153 16.92 8.35 -4.36
CA ASP A 153 18.27 7.88 -4.01
C ASP A 153 18.21 6.89 -2.82
N MET A 154 17.34 7.14 -1.81
CA MET A 154 17.12 6.20 -0.70
C MET A 154 16.45 4.90 -1.17
N VAL A 155 15.43 4.99 -2.02
CA VAL A 155 14.78 3.79 -2.61
C VAL A 155 15.80 2.97 -3.40
N TRP A 156 16.62 3.65 -4.23
CA TRP A 156 17.63 2.99 -5.03
C TRP A 156 18.67 2.26 -4.18
N SER A 157 19.15 2.87 -3.11
CA SER A 157 20.08 2.23 -2.18
C SER A 157 19.53 0.94 -1.54
N VAL A 158 18.21 0.88 -1.29
CA VAL A 158 17.54 -0.31 -0.78
C VAL A 158 17.44 -1.39 -1.86
N VAL A 159 17.16 -1.02 -3.10
CA VAL A 159 17.03 -1.96 -4.23
C VAL A 159 18.38 -2.52 -4.66
N GLU A 160 19.45 -1.72 -4.63
CA GLU A 160 20.81 -2.19 -4.94
C GLU A 160 21.37 -3.21 -3.94
N ALA A 161 20.77 -3.28 -2.75
CA ALA A 161 21.19 -4.22 -1.69
C ALA A 161 20.48 -5.60 -1.78
N LEU A 162 19.56 -5.79 -2.76
CA LEU A 162 18.89 -7.07 -3.04
C LEU A 162 19.83 -8.01 -3.82
#